data_739e4af55e07d59c79e923e2fc311d24
#
_entry.id   739e4af55e07d59c79e923e2fc311d24
#
_cell.length_a   1.000
_cell.length_b   1.000
_cell.length_c   1.000
_cell.angle_alpha   90.00
_cell.angle_beta   90.00
_cell.angle_gamma   90.00
#
_symmetry.space_group_name_H-M   'P 1'
#
loop_
_entity.id
_entity.type
_entity.pdbx_description
1 polymer ?
#
loop_
_entity_poly.entity_id
_entity_poly.type
_entity_poly.pdbx_seq_one_letter_code
_entity_poly.pdbx_strand_id
1 'polypeptide(L)'
;MNITTYFLIPLVLFVILLYPLVRKAVALLEILVNKQVQQTTQEKQANTSSTSQTLFNLKLLAYERIILFIERIKPDSFIPRTLSPSLPYQEYQLLLINEIRKEFEYNLSQQLYLSENAWE
;
A
#
# COMPACT_ATOMS: atom_id res chain seq x y z
N MET A 1 7.13 73.67 20.08
CA MET A 1 6.82 72.16 20.06
C MET A 1 5.71 72.01 19.06
N ASN A 2 5.97 71.36 17.92
CA ASN A 2 5.10 71.36 16.76
C ASN A 2 3.95 70.33 16.96
N ILE A 3 2.74 70.68 16.53
CA ILE A 3 1.54 69.80 16.58
C ILE A 3 1.82 68.40 16.06
N THR A 4 2.73 68.29 15.11
CA THR A 4 3.18 66.99 14.54
C THR A 4 3.86 66.07 15.57
N THR A 5 4.58 66.63 16.56
CA THR A 5 5.23 65.84 17.60
C THR A 5 4.25 65.22 18.59
N TYR A 6 3.11 65.86 18.85
CA TYR A 6 2.08 65.30 19.71
C TYR A 6 1.37 64.10 19.11
N PHE A 7 1.26 64.00 17.78
CA PHE A 7 0.69 62.85 17.08
C PHE A 7 1.73 61.71 16.85
N LEU A 8 3.01 62.04 16.66
CA LEU A 8 4.09 61.08 16.43
C LEU A 8 4.42 60.24 17.67
N ILE A 9 4.45 60.84 18.85
CA ILE A 9 4.80 60.16 20.08
C ILE A 9 3.79 59.03 20.42
N PRO A 10 2.47 59.25 20.46
CA PRO A 10 1.50 58.18 20.71
C PRO A 10 1.48 57.11 19.61
N LEU A 11 1.72 57.45 18.35
CA LEU A 11 1.82 56.53 17.25
C LEU A 11 3.00 55.57 17.43
N VAL A 12 4.19 56.08 17.77
CA VAL A 12 5.37 55.25 18.04
C VAL A 12 5.17 54.37 19.27
N LEU A 13 4.59 54.89 20.34
CA LEU A 13 4.24 54.08 21.51
C LEU A 13 3.27 52.96 21.19
N PHE A 14 2.26 53.20 20.34
CA PHE A 14 1.32 52.21 19.89
C PHE A 14 1.95 51.08 19.07
N VAL A 15 2.87 51.41 18.17
CA VAL A 15 3.65 50.45 17.38
C VAL A 15 4.55 49.60 18.28
N ILE A 16 5.22 50.20 19.27
CA ILE A 16 6.05 49.48 20.23
C ILE A 16 5.21 48.50 21.07
N LEU A 17 3.99 48.87 21.44
CA LEU A 17 3.08 48.06 22.23
C LEU A 17 2.51 46.89 21.41
N LEU A 18 2.25 47.08 20.11
CA LEU A 18 1.76 46.05 19.20
C LEU A 18 2.82 45.04 18.79
N TYR A 19 4.09 45.41 18.76
CA TYR A 19 5.19 44.57 18.32
C TYR A 19 5.27 43.21 19.04
N PRO A 20 5.22 43.11 20.38
CA PRO A 20 5.25 41.82 21.07
C PRO A 20 4.01 40.97 20.80
N LEU A 21 2.87 41.61 20.55
CA LEU A 21 1.61 40.92 20.24
C LEU A 21 1.72 40.23 18.86
N VAL A 22 2.21 40.94 17.86
CA VAL A 22 2.43 40.41 16.50
C VAL A 22 3.44 39.29 16.53
N ARG A 23 4.54 39.41 17.24
CA ARG A 23 5.56 38.35 17.39
C ARG A 23 4.97 37.08 18.00
N LYS A 24 4.13 37.19 19.03
CA LYS A 24 3.45 36.04 19.63
C LYS A 24 2.44 35.37 18.66
N ALA A 25 1.72 36.15 17.87
CA ALA A 25 0.81 35.64 16.87
C ALA A 25 1.55 34.85 15.76
N VAL A 26 2.66 35.39 15.26
CA VAL A 26 3.49 34.69 14.27
C VAL A 26 4.07 33.40 14.82
N ALA A 27 4.61 33.42 16.05
CA ALA A 27 5.15 32.21 16.70
C ALA A 27 4.08 31.12 16.88
N LEU A 28 2.84 31.48 17.22
CA LEU A 28 1.74 30.53 17.32
C LEU A 28 1.38 29.93 15.96
N LEU A 29 1.38 30.73 14.91
CA LEU A 29 1.14 30.25 13.53
C LEU A 29 2.22 29.27 13.08
N GLU A 30 3.50 29.55 13.35
CA GLU A 30 4.60 28.62 13.05
C GLU A 30 4.45 27.28 13.77
N ILE A 31 4.06 27.29 15.05
CA ILE A 31 3.82 26.06 15.83
C ILE A 31 2.66 25.26 15.23
N LEU A 32 1.55 25.91 14.84
CA LEU A 32 0.39 25.25 14.24
C LEU A 32 0.73 24.66 12.88
N VAL A 33 1.43 25.40 12.01
CA VAL A 33 1.85 24.91 10.70
C VAL A 33 2.80 23.73 10.82
N ASN A 34 3.81 23.82 11.69
CA ASN A 34 4.76 22.73 11.93
C ASN A 34 4.07 21.49 12.48
N LYS A 35 3.09 21.63 13.36
CA LYS A 35 2.32 20.51 13.90
C LYS A 35 1.47 19.83 12.81
N GLN A 36 0.85 20.59 11.92
CA GLN A 36 0.11 20.05 10.79
C GLN A 36 1.00 19.32 9.80
N VAL A 37 2.16 19.88 9.46
CA VAL A 37 3.14 19.26 8.56
C VAL A 37 3.66 17.96 9.14
N GLN A 38 3.99 17.92 10.43
CA GLN A 38 4.44 16.68 11.10
C GLN A 38 3.37 15.60 11.12
N GLN A 39 2.11 15.93 11.42
CA GLN A 39 1.00 14.98 11.39
C GLN A 39 0.80 14.40 9.98
N THR A 40 0.77 15.23 8.95
CA THR A 40 0.61 14.78 7.56
C THR A 40 1.78 13.89 7.10
N THR A 41 2.99 14.16 7.56
CA THR A 41 4.17 13.35 7.22
C THR A 41 4.14 11.99 7.93
N GLN A 42 3.73 11.95 9.19
CA GLN A 42 3.60 10.72 9.96
C GLN A 42 2.47 9.82 9.40
N GLU A 43 1.33 10.40 9.04
CA GLU A 43 0.24 9.65 8.41
C GLU A 43 0.64 9.08 7.05
N LYS A 44 1.37 9.82 6.22
CA LYS A 44 1.88 9.32 4.94
C LYS A 44 2.89 8.18 5.13
N GLN A 45 3.79 8.27 6.09
CA GLN A 45 4.75 7.22 6.38
C GLN A 45 4.07 5.96 6.95
N ALA A 46 3.12 6.12 7.87
CA ALA A 46 2.35 5.00 8.42
C ALA A 46 1.53 4.28 7.33
N ASN A 47 0.87 5.04 6.45
CA ASN A 47 0.10 4.47 5.34
C ASN A 47 0.98 3.79 4.30
N THR A 48 2.15 4.34 3.98
CA THR A 48 3.10 3.72 3.05
C THR A 48 3.68 2.43 3.61
N SER A 49 4.03 2.38 4.89
CA SER A 49 4.55 1.17 5.54
C SER A 49 3.50 0.07 5.64
N SER A 50 2.25 0.41 5.98
CA SER A 50 1.14 -0.55 6.02
C SER A 50 0.80 -1.10 4.64
N THR A 51 0.80 -0.26 3.60
CA THR A 51 0.58 -0.69 2.22
C THR A 51 1.70 -1.62 1.72
N SER A 52 2.95 -1.30 2.01
CA SER A 52 4.09 -2.15 1.66
C SER A 52 4.03 -3.51 2.35
N GLN A 53 3.65 -3.55 3.63
CA GLN A 53 3.47 -4.79 4.38
C GLN A 53 2.32 -5.63 3.80
N THR A 54 1.21 -5.01 3.43
CA THR A 54 0.08 -5.68 2.79
C THR A 54 0.49 -6.29 1.44
N LEU A 55 1.19 -5.54 0.60
CA LEU A 55 1.69 -6.04 -0.68
C LEU A 55 2.68 -7.20 -0.50
N PHE A 56 3.55 -7.13 0.48
CA PHE A 56 4.46 -8.22 0.81
C PHE A 56 3.70 -9.50 1.18
N ASN A 57 2.69 -9.40 2.04
CA ASN A 57 1.86 -10.53 2.45
C ASN A 57 1.08 -11.12 1.27
N LEU A 58 0.54 -10.29 0.37
CA LEU A 58 -0.14 -10.75 -0.85
C LEU A 58 0.80 -11.50 -1.80
N LYS A 59 2.03 -11.02 -1.96
CA LYS A 59 3.06 -11.71 -2.74
C LYS A 59 3.40 -13.07 -2.12
N LEU A 60 3.63 -13.11 -0.82
CA LEU A 60 3.93 -14.37 -0.12
C LEU A 60 2.82 -15.39 -0.30
N LEU A 61 1.57 -14.97 -0.14
CA LEU A 61 0.39 -15.81 -0.36
C LEU A 61 0.27 -16.29 -1.81
N ALA A 62 0.62 -15.45 -2.79
CA ALA A 62 0.61 -15.83 -4.19
C ALA A 62 1.66 -16.92 -4.49
N TYR A 63 2.88 -16.78 -3.98
CA TYR A 63 3.91 -17.80 -4.11
C TYR A 63 3.51 -19.11 -3.45
N GLU A 64 2.92 -19.07 -2.25
CA GLU A 64 2.39 -20.27 -1.57
C GLU A 64 1.33 -20.98 -2.45
N ARG A 65 0.39 -20.24 -3.04
CA ARG A 65 -0.63 -20.79 -3.93
C ARG A 65 -0.05 -21.44 -5.18
N ILE A 66 0.99 -20.86 -5.77
CA ILE A 66 1.65 -21.45 -6.94
C ILE A 66 2.41 -22.73 -6.56
N ILE A 67 3.06 -22.77 -5.42
CA ILE A 67 3.68 -23.99 -4.91
C ILE A 67 2.63 -25.10 -4.74
N LEU A 68 1.50 -24.78 -4.12
CA LEU A 68 0.39 -25.74 -3.96
C LEU A 68 -0.20 -26.18 -5.30
N PHE A 69 -0.30 -25.28 -6.28
CA PHE A 69 -0.73 -25.62 -7.64
C PHE A 69 0.22 -26.63 -8.29
N ILE A 70 1.53 -26.36 -8.24
CA ILE A 70 2.55 -27.27 -8.78
C ILE A 70 2.49 -28.64 -8.10
N GLU A 71 2.36 -28.70 -6.78
CA GLU A 71 2.24 -29.96 -6.04
C GLU A 71 0.96 -30.73 -6.42
N ARG A 72 -0.13 -30.05 -6.74
CA ARG A 72 -1.39 -30.67 -7.17
C ARG A 72 -1.33 -31.26 -8.56
N ILE A 73 -0.61 -30.67 -9.51
CA ILE A 73 -0.47 -31.15 -10.88
C ILE A 73 0.71 -32.09 -11.07
N LYS A 74 1.55 -32.26 -10.06
CA LYS A 74 2.68 -33.19 -10.07
C LYS A 74 2.16 -34.61 -10.35
N PRO A 75 2.76 -35.35 -11.32
CA PRO A 75 2.25 -36.65 -11.75
C PRO A 75 2.02 -37.65 -10.61
N ASP A 76 2.95 -37.67 -9.63
CA ASP A 76 2.90 -38.62 -8.50
C ASP A 76 1.68 -38.42 -7.59
N SER A 77 1.18 -37.20 -7.48
CA SER A 77 -0.03 -36.89 -6.70
C SER A 77 -1.28 -36.77 -7.57
N PHE A 78 -1.13 -36.33 -8.81
CA PHE A 78 -2.23 -36.05 -9.72
C PHE A 78 -2.84 -37.30 -10.32
N ILE A 79 -2.01 -38.22 -10.84
CA ILE A 79 -2.48 -39.46 -11.50
C ILE A 79 -3.27 -40.35 -10.55
N PRO A 80 -2.78 -40.69 -9.32
CA PRO A 80 -3.56 -41.54 -8.41
C PRO A 80 -4.89 -40.91 -7.98
N ARG A 81 -4.93 -39.57 -7.88
CA ARG A 81 -6.17 -38.86 -7.49
C ARG A 81 -7.22 -38.84 -8.60
N THR A 82 -6.78 -38.79 -9.85
CA THR A 82 -7.67 -38.69 -11.02
C THR A 82 -7.92 -40.03 -11.70
N LEU A 83 -7.24 -41.09 -11.25
CA LEU A 83 -7.33 -42.42 -11.86
C LEU A 83 -8.76 -42.93 -11.90
N SER A 84 -9.27 -43.20 -13.09
CA SER A 84 -10.60 -43.76 -13.34
C SER A 84 -10.47 -44.98 -14.26
N PRO A 85 -10.39 -46.20 -13.69
CA PRO A 85 -10.18 -47.44 -14.46
C PRO A 85 -11.27 -47.77 -15.46
N SER A 86 -12.44 -47.16 -15.30
CA SER A 86 -13.61 -47.40 -16.18
C SER A 86 -13.64 -46.50 -17.41
N LEU A 87 -12.76 -45.51 -17.51
CA LEU A 87 -12.73 -44.57 -18.65
C LEU A 87 -11.84 -45.10 -19.79
N PRO A 88 -12.28 -45.00 -21.08
CA PRO A 88 -11.41 -45.17 -22.22
C PRO A 88 -10.20 -44.21 -22.19
N TYR A 89 -9.09 -44.63 -22.76
CA TYR A 89 -7.83 -43.85 -22.75
C TYR A 89 -8.01 -42.40 -23.22
N GLN A 90 -8.75 -42.19 -24.31
CA GLN A 90 -8.96 -40.85 -24.87
C GLN A 90 -9.78 -39.95 -23.94
N GLU A 91 -10.80 -40.50 -23.31
CA GLU A 91 -11.62 -39.76 -22.34
C GLU A 91 -10.83 -39.46 -21.06
N TYR A 92 -10.02 -40.39 -20.61
CA TYR A 92 -9.12 -40.15 -19.47
C TYR A 92 -8.08 -39.06 -19.74
N GLN A 93 -7.51 -39.04 -20.97
CA GLN A 93 -6.59 -37.96 -21.38
C GLN A 93 -7.28 -36.59 -21.33
N LEU A 94 -8.50 -36.50 -21.86
CA LEU A 94 -9.26 -35.23 -21.80
C LEU A 94 -9.60 -34.83 -20.36
N LEU A 95 -9.90 -35.76 -19.50
CA LEU A 95 -10.14 -35.51 -18.08
C LEU A 95 -8.91 -34.92 -17.41
N LEU A 96 -7.70 -35.48 -17.65
CA LEU A 96 -6.46 -34.97 -17.09
C LEU A 96 -6.19 -33.55 -17.55
N ILE A 97 -6.34 -33.27 -18.85
CA ILE A 97 -6.13 -31.92 -19.40
C ILE A 97 -7.11 -30.91 -18.79
N ASN A 98 -8.37 -31.29 -18.66
CA ASN A 98 -9.38 -30.42 -18.08
C ASN A 98 -9.13 -30.13 -16.58
N GLU A 99 -8.70 -31.13 -15.82
CA GLU A 99 -8.37 -30.92 -14.40
C GLU A 99 -7.15 -30.01 -14.22
N ILE A 100 -6.09 -30.16 -15.04
CA ILE A 100 -4.94 -29.26 -15.04
C ILE A 100 -5.39 -27.83 -15.39
N ARG A 101 -6.23 -27.69 -16.43
CA ARG A 101 -6.74 -26.38 -16.85
C ARG A 101 -7.54 -25.70 -15.73
N LYS A 102 -8.41 -26.42 -15.04
CA LYS A 102 -9.18 -25.90 -13.90
C LYS A 102 -8.27 -25.40 -12.78
N GLU A 103 -7.25 -26.17 -12.41
CA GLU A 103 -6.27 -25.76 -11.39
C GLU A 103 -5.49 -24.51 -11.83
N PHE A 104 -5.12 -24.41 -13.11
CA PHE A 104 -4.47 -23.24 -13.67
C PHE A 104 -5.37 -22.00 -13.62
N GLU A 105 -6.61 -22.11 -14.12
CA GLU A 105 -7.59 -21.01 -14.12
C GLU A 105 -7.91 -20.53 -12.71
N TYR A 106 -7.98 -21.42 -11.74
CA TYR A 106 -8.20 -21.09 -10.33
C TYR A 106 -7.07 -20.23 -9.75
N ASN A 107 -5.83 -20.43 -10.22
CA ASN A 107 -4.65 -19.70 -9.75
C ASN A 107 -4.25 -18.52 -10.64
N LEU A 108 -4.94 -18.27 -11.74
CA LEU A 108 -4.59 -17.23 -12.72
C LEU A 108 -4.48 -15.83 -12.10
N SER A 109 -5.32 -15.50 -11.13
CA SER A 109 -5.29 -14.21 -10.44
C SER A 109 -4.00 -13.95 -9.64
N GLN A 110 -3.24 -14.99 -9.32
CA GLN A 110 -1.98 -14.86 -8.58
C GLN A 110 -0.88 -14.20 -9.43
N GLN A 111 -1.02 -14.22 -10.75
CA GLN A 111 -0.12 -13.55 -11.69
C GLN A 111 0.12 -12.09 -11.33
N LEU A 112 -0.88 -11.39 -10.77
CA LEU A 112 -0.77 -9.98 -10.36
C LEU A 112 0.30 -9.71 -9.29
N TYR A 113 0.66 -10.72 -8.51
CA TYR A 113 1.57 -10.60 -7.37
C TYR A 113 2.91 -11.32 -7.60
N LEU A 114 3.04 -12.06 -8.69
CA LEU A 114 4.26 -12.78 -9.05
C LEU A 114 5.16 -11.92 -9.94
N SER A 115 6.44 -12.25 -9.99
CA SER A 115 7.33 -11.68 -11.01
C SER A 115 7.08 -12.33 -12.37
N GLU A 116 7.35 -11.62 -13.46
CA GLU A 116 7.25 -12.16 -14.83
C GLU A 116 7.99 -13.49 -14.95
N ASN A 117 9.25 -13.53 -14.52
CA ASN A 117 10.08 -14.75 -14.58
C ASN A 117 9.54 -15.93 -13.75
N ALA A 118 8.65 -15.70 -12.78
CA ALA A 118 8.07 -16.77 -11.97
C ALA A 118 6.76 -17.28 -12.57
N TRP A 119 6.17 -16.53 -13.48
CA TRP A 119 4.92 -16.91 -14.15
C TRP A 119 5.13 -17.57 -15.54
N GLU A 120 6.21 -17.21 -16.22
CA GLU A 120 6.63 -17.82 -17.50
C GLU A 120 7.18 -19.24 -17.32
#